data_9f073fc208c9275db8cbaa98182f18b4
#
_entry.id   9f073fc208c9275db8cbaa98182f18b4
#
_cell.length_a   1.000
_cell.length_b   1.000
_cell.length_c   1.000
_cell.angle_alpha   90.00
_cell.angle_beta   90.00
_cell.angle_gamma   90.00
#
_symmetry.space_group_name_H-M   'P 1'
#
loop_
_entity.id
_entity.type
_entity.pdbx_description
1 polymer ?
#
loop_
_entity_poly.entity_id
_entity_poly.type
_entity_poly.pdbx_seq_one_letter_code
_entity_poly.pdbx_strand_id
1 'polypeptide(L)'
;MKKATHWLGIVVFALLSCGSSLAQAPQTPYSGPLFDAHLHYNDEAWDGKVGPHNVPDVVGRISRSGVKAFIANSRPNAGTITLAASAEVKSAGVKVVPFIRLYRNRADYNSWFADESIYQMVLAEYAKGTASGAYKGIGEFHLYDSANANGEVAKKLMRFAQDKQLAVLAHVDDVAIDMLMAHAPKAKLIWAHTGIGGASAQRVRNLFTKYPLLMGELSYRPGLTCDGGQLCPE
;
A
#
# COMPACT_ATOMS: atom_id res chain seq x y z
N MET A 1 41.41 44.51 -67.09
CA MET A 1 40.57 44.55 -65.87
C MET A 1 40.05 43.12 -65.62
N LYS A 2 40.70 42.35 -64.76
CA LYS A 2 40.26 40.95 -64.38
C LYS A 2 39.67 40.99 -63.00
N LYS A 3 38.39 40.61 -62.87
CA LYS A 3 37.69 40.51 -61.59
C LYS A 3 38.05 39.14 -60.98
N ALA A 4 38.59 39.15 -59.77
CA ALA A 4 38.81 37.98 -58.96
C ALA A 4 37.55 37.68 -58.12
N THR A 5 37.02 36.48 -58.24
CA THR A 5 35.86 36.00 -57.50
C THR A 5 36.40 35.17 -56.30
N HIS A 6 36.15 35.63 -55.08
CA HIS A 6 36.50 34.87 -53.87
C HIS A 6 35.36 33.94 -53.50
N TRP A 7 35.68 32.65 -53.46
CA TRP A 7 34.80 31.63 -52.90
C TRP A 7 35.08 31.49 -51.40
N LEU A 8 34.08 31.78 -50.59
CA LEU A 8 34.12 31.54 -49.13
C LEU A 8 33.55 30.16 -48.85
N GLY A 9 34.41 29.21 -48.50
CA GLY A 9 33.99 27.86 -48.10
C GLY A 9 33.52 27.86 -46.65
N ILE A 10 32.25 27.55 -46.47
CA ILE A 10 31.69 27.31 -45.12
C ILE A 10 31.95 25.86 -44.76
N VAL A 11 32.82 25.67 -43.74
CA VAL A 11 33.04 24.33 -43.11
C VAL A 11 32.02 24.16 -42.02
N VAL A 12 31.01 23.30 -42.23
CA VAL A 12 30.05 22.92 -41.21
C VAL A 12 30.66 21.80 -40.33
N PHE A 13 31.04 22.11 -39.12
CA PHE A 13 31.44 21.12 -38.15
C PHE A 13 30.18 20.45 -37.57
N ALA A 14 29.89 19.22 -38.00
CA ALA A 14 28.87 18.39 -37.34
C ALA A 14 29.44 17.82 -36.06
N LEU A 15 29.05 18.37 -34.93
CA LEU A 15 29.30 17.82 -33.59
C LEU A 15 28.37 16.59 -33.42
N LEU A 16 28.91 15.41 -33.64
CA LEU A 16 28.31 14.14 -33.22
C LEU A 16 28.35 14.06 -31.69
N SER A 17 27.25 14.43 -31.03
CA SER A 17 27.01 14.15 -29.63
C SER A 17 26.80 12.64 -29.45
N CYS A 18 27.85 11.89 -29.18
CA CYS A 18 27.70 10.53 -28.62
C CYS A 18 27.05 10.64 -27.24
N GLY A 19 25.73 10.54 -27.21
CA GLY A 19 25.00 10.31 -25.97
C GLY A 19 25.42 8.95 -25.41
N SER A 20 26.30 8.94 -24.40
CA SER A 20 26.62 7.74 -23.63
C SER A 20 25.34 7.34 -22.91
N SER A 21 24.59 6.38 -23.48
CA SER A 21 23.60 5.63 -22.71
C SER A 21 24.33 4.95 -21.56
N LEU A 22 24.24 5.50 -20.36
CA LEU A 22 24.67 4.80 -19.16
C LEU A 22 23.78 3.56 -19.04
N ALA A 23 24.28 2.43 -19.53
CA ALA A 23 23.66 1.13 -19.29
C ALA A 23 23.57 0.97 -17.77
N GLN A 24 22.33 0.94 -17.25
CA GLN A 24 22.09 0.70 -15.84
C GLN A 24 22.67 -0.67 -15.50
N ALA A 25 23.61 -0.71 -14.55
CA ALA A 25 24.20 -1.98 -14.13
C ALA A 25 23.09 -2.95 -13.72
N PRO A 26 23.18 -4.25 -14.06
CA PRO A 26 22.17 -5.22 -13.70
C PRO A 26 22.01 -5.20 -12.18
N GLN A 27 20.81 -4.83 -11.72
CA GLN A 27 20.51 -4.80 -10.29
C GLN A 27 20.51 -6.25 -9.78
N THR A 28 21.29 -6.52 -8.75
CA THR A 28 21.26 -7.81 -8.06
C THR A 28 19.85 -7.99 -7.47
N PRO A 29 19.16 -9.12 -7.73
CA PRO A 29 17.86 -9.37 -7.13
C PRO A 29 17.93 -9.22 -5.60
N TYR A 30 16.91 -8.58 -5.02
CA TYR A 30 16.82 -8.47 -3.56
C TYR A 30 16.69 -9.87 -2.94
N SER A 31 17.60 -10.21 -2.01
CA SER A 31 17.65 -11.49 -1.32
C SER A 31 17.31 -11.42 0.16
N GLY A 32 16.96 -10.22 0.65
CA GLY A 32 16.60 -10.01 2.05
C GLY A 32 15.19 -10.49 2.40
N PRO A 33 14.78 -10.35 3.68
CA PRO A 33 13.43 -10.73 4.11
C PRO A 33 12.38 -9.79 3.50
N LEU A 34 11.27 -10.37 3.02
CA LEU A 34 10.15 -9.61 2.50
C LEU A 34 9.12 -9.35 3.61
N PHE A 35 8.51 -8.17 3.58
CA PHE A 35 7.36 -7.79 4.38
C PHE A 35 6.18 -7.52 3.47
N ASP A 36 5.09 -8.28 3.64
CA ASP A 36 3.83 -8.05 2.92
C ASP A 36 2.97 -7.07 3.73
N ALA A 37 2.83 -5.86 3.22
CA ALA A 37 2.07 -4.80 3.89
C ALA A 37 0.55 -4.86 3.62
N HIS A 38 0.06 -5.86 2.85
CA HIS A 38 -1.33 -5.83 2.39
C HIS A 38 -1.92 -7.23 2.15
N LEU A 39 -2.04 -8.04 3.20
CA LEU A 39 -2.60 -9.38 3.09
C LEU A 39 -4.03 -9.46 3.62
N HIS A 40 -4.95 -9.96 2.77
CA HIS A 40 -6.32 -10.27 3.14
C HIS A 40 -6.51 -11.79 3.31
N TYR A 41 -6.99 -12.19 4.47
CA TYR A 41 -7.45 -13.54 4.75
C TYR A 41 -8.93 -13.50 5.08
N ASN A 42 -9.73 -13.29 4.03
CA ASN A 42 -11.18 -13.08 4.15
C ASN A 42 -11.95 -14.40 4.04
N ASP A 43 -13.14 -14.44 4.59
CA ASP A 43 -14.05 -15.60 4.46
C ASP A 43 -14.37 -15.92 3.00
N GLU A 44 -14.39 -14.90 2.12
CA GLU A 44 -14.63 -15.10 0.69
C GLU A 44 -13.35 -15.21 -0.15
N ALA A 45 -12.18 -15.13 0.47
CA ALA A 45 -10.90 -15.26 -0.24
C ALA A 45 -10.58 -16.72 -0.51
N TRP A 46 -11.02 -17.22 -1.64
CA TRP A 46 -10.93 -18.62 -2.03
C TRP A 46 -10.65 -18.79 -3.52
N ASP A 47 -10.33 -20.02 -3.91
CA ASP A 47 -10.03 -20.40 -5.30
C ASP A 47 -11.28 -20.63 -6.18
N GLY A 48 -12.45 -20.18 -5.72
CA GLY A 48 -13.75 -20.35 -6.38
C GLY A 48 -14.55 -21.56 -5.90
N LYS A 49 -14.04 -22.36 -4.97
CA LYS A 49 -14.70 -23.61 -4.52
C LYS A 49 -14.88 -23.68 -3.00
N VAL A 50 -13.85 -23.43 -2.26
CA VAL A 50 -13.83 -23.53 -0.80
C VAL A 50 -13.00 -22.41 -0.22
N GLY A 51 -13.60 -21.55 0.54
CA GLY A 51 -12.88 -20.47 1.20
C GLY A 51 -13.14 -20.41 2.70
N PRO A 52 -12.32 -19.71 3.45
CA PRO A 52 -11.01 -19.19 3.02
C PRO A 52 -10.01 -20.33 2.83
N HIS A 53 -8.89 -20.04 2.17
CA HIS A 53 -7.77 -20.99 2.11
C HIS A 53 -7.40 -21.44 3.51
N ASN A 54 -7.16 -22.73 3.72
CA ASN A 54 -6.76 -23.19 5.04
C ASN A 54 -5.38 -22.65 5.45
N VAL A 55 -5.16 -22.50 6.75
CA VAL A 55 -3.95 -21.87 7.28
C VAL A 55 -2.66 -22.56 6.81
N PRO A 56 -2.53 -23.92 6.77
CA PRO A 56 -1.35 -24.58 6.24
C PRO A 56 -1.02 -24.21 4.78
N ASP A 57 -2.02 -24.09 3.90
CA ASP A 57 -1.81 -23.64 2.52
C ASP A 57 -1.32 -22.20 2.45
N VAL A 58 -1.92 -21.30 3.20
CA VAL A 58 -1.49 -19.88 3.31
C VAL A 58 -0.05 -19.79 3.79
N VAL A 59 0.30 -20.52 4.86
CA VAL A 59 1.66 -20.56 5.41
C VAL A 59 2.65 -21.13 4.39
N GLY A 60 2.27 -22.19 3.67
CA GLY A 60 3.07 -22.76 2.61
C GLY A 60 3.37 -21.75 1.46
N ARG A 61 2.38 -20.96 1.05
CA ARG A 61 2.53 -19.90 0.04
C ARG A 61 3.46 -18.79 0.54
N ILE A 62 3.23 -18.28 1.75
CA ILE A 62 4.06 -17.26 2.40
C ILE A 62 5.51 -17.73 2.52
N SER A 63 5.74 -18.96 2.98
CA SER A 63 7.09 -19.51 3.14
C SER A 63 7.84 -19.59 1.80
N ARG A 64 7.16 -20.01 0.72
CA ARG A 64 7.76 -20.10 -0.61
C ARG A 64 8.05 -18.71 -1.22
N SER A 65 7.27 -17.68 -0.86
CA SER A 65 7.48 -16.31 -1.36
C SER A 65 8.62 -15.56 -0.68
N GLY A 66 9.20 -16.10 0.42
CA GLY A 66 10.24 -15.42 1.19
C GLY A 66 9.72 -14.36 2.16
N VAL A 67 8.41 -14.19 2.30
CA VAL A 67 7.79 -13.26 3.25
C VAL A 67 8.05 -13.74 4.68
N LYS A 68 8.54 -12.85 5.53
CA LYS A 68 8.86 -13.10 6.94
C LYS A 68 7.90 -12.41 7.91
N ALA A 69 7.18 -11.42 7.44
CA ALA A 69 6.12 -10.76 8.20
C ALA A 69 5.07 -10.19 7.25
N PHE A 70 3.84 -10.09 7.73
CA PHE A 70 2.76 -9.50 6.93
C PHE A 70 1.75 -8.76 7.81
N ILE A 71 1.12 -7.73 7.23
CA ILE A 71 -0.08 -7.11 7.80
C ILE A 71 -1.28 -7.99 7.48
N ALA A 72 -1.97 -8.49 8.49
CA ALA A 72 -3.23 -9.21 8.36
C ALA A 72 -4.39 -8.24 8.60
N ASN A 73 -5.27 -8.08 7.62
CA ASN A 73 -6.47 -7.24 7.70
C ASN A 73 -7.65 -7.94 7.02
N SER A 74 -8.31 -8.80 7.74
CA SER A 74 -9.34 -9.73 7.22
C SER A 74 -10.76 -9.21 7.43
N ARG A 75 -11.66 -9.56 6.53
CA ARG A 75 -13.10 -9.32 6.65
C ARG A 75 -13.86 -10.63 6.78
N PRO A 76 -14.54 -10.87 7.91
CA PRO A 76 -14.44 -10.10 9.17
C PRO A 76 -13.09 -10.26 9.86
N ASN A 77 -12.88 -9.54 10.97
CA ASN A 77 -11.63 -9.58 11.76
C ASN A 77 -11.26 -11.00 12.27
N ALA A 78 -12.20 -11.93 12.27
CA ALA A 78 -11.98 -13.32 12.64
C ALA A 78 -10.82 -13.97 11.89
N GLY A 79 -10.64 -13.69 10.58
CA GLY A 79 -9.51 -14.19 9.80
C GLY A 79 -8.16 -13.70 10.32
N THR A 80 -8.06 -12.41 10.68
CA THR A 80 -6.86 -11.85 11.32
C THR A 80 -6.56 -12.54 12.65
N ILE A 81 -7.59 -12.78 13.46
CA ILE A 81 -7.47 -13.46 14.76
C ILE A 81 -7.00 -14.91 14.56
N THR A 82 -7.55 -15.60 13.55
CA THR A 82 -7.15 -16.98 13.21
C THR A 82 -5.67 -17.06 12.85
N LEU A 83 -5.19 -16.19 11.97
CA LEU A 83 -3.76 -16.16 11.61
C LEU A 83 -2.88 -15.82 12.80
N ALA A 84 -3.29 -14.85 13.62
CA ALA A 84 -2.55 -14.43 14.81
C ALA A 84 -2.45 -15.51 15.89
N ALA A 85 -3.43 -16.42 15.94
CA ALA A 85 -3.45 -17.54 16.90
C ALA A 85 -2.80 -18.83 16.36
N SER A 86 -2.47 -18.89 15.04
CA SER A 86 -2.04 -20.12 14.39
C SER A 86 -0.66 -20.60 14.87
N ALA A 87 -0.61 -21.84 15.29
CA ALA A 87 0.62 -22.54 15.62
C ALA A 87 1.51 -22.75 14.37
N GLU A 88 0.90 -23.00 13.22
CA GLU A 88 1.58 -23.18 11.93
C GLU A 88 2.30 -21.91 11.51
N VAL A 89 1.65 -20.74 11.60
CA VAL A 89 2.27 -19.43 11.32
C VAL A 89 3.47 -19.20 12.23
N LYS A 90 3.31 -19.46 13.53
CA LYS A 90 4.38 -19.33 14.52
C LYS A 90 5.54 -20.29 14.23
N SER A 91 5.26 -21.56 13.93
CA SER A 91 6.27 -22.59 13.65
C SER A 91 7.05 -22.28 12.36
N ALA A 92 6.42 -21.64 11.37
CA ALA A 92 7.08 -21.17 10.15
C ALA A 92 7.98 -19.95 10.36
N GLY A 93 8.03 -19.37 11.57
CA GLY A 93 8.80 -18.18 11.86
C GLY A 93 8.29 -16.92 11.19
N VAL A 94 7.01 -16.90 10.81
CA VAL A 94 6.37 -15.76 10.14
C VAL A 94 5.67 -14.89 11.17
N LYS A 95 5.89 -13.57 11.11
CA LYS A 95 5.29 -12.61 12.03
C LYS A 95 3.98 -12.06 11.48
N VAL A 96 2.89 -12.19 12.22
CA VAL A 96 1.62 -11.52 11.95
C VAL A 96 1.62 -10.13 12.59
N VAL A 97 1.29 -9.11 11.80
CA VAL A 97 1.04 -7.74 12.25
C VAL A 97 -0.46 -7.50 12.13
N PRO A 98 -1.24 -7.63 13.21
CA PRO A 98 -2.69 -7.59 13.13
C PRO A 98 -3.21 -6.17 12.96
N PHE A 99 -4.08 -5.97 11.96
CA PHE A 99 -4.84 -4.74 11.72
C PHE A 99 -6.33 -5.00 11.91
N ILE A 100 -7.06 -4.00 12.39
CA ILE A 100 -8.51 -4.05 12.52
C ILE A 100 -9.12 -3.60 11.19
N ARG A 101 -9.79 -4.50 10.47
CA ARG A 101 -10.58 -4.14 9.31
C ARG A 101 -11.89 -3.47 9.71
N LEU A 102 -12.31 -2.45 8.95
CA LEU A 102 -13.51 -1.67 9.27
C LEU A 102 -14.82 -2.33 8.81
N TYR A 103 -14.74 -3.57 8.29
CA TYR A 103 -15.86 -4.21 7.63
C TYR A 103 -16.27 -5.48 8.35
N ARG A 104 -17.53 -5.55 8.77
CA ARG A 104 -18.22 -6.76 9.23
C ARG A 104 -18.63 -7.63 8.04
N ASN A 105 -19.01 -6.95 6.94
CA ASN A 105 -19.45 -7.54 5.68
C ASN A 105 -19.27 -6.55 4.51
N ARG A 106 -19.73 -6.91 3.30
CA ARG A 106 -19.58 -6.05 2.11
C ARG A 106 -20.40 -4.77 2.14
N ALA A 107 -21.51 -4.70 2.87
CA ALA A 107 -22.33 -3.49 2.93
C ALA A 107 -21.58 -2.30 3.59
N ASP A 108 -20.69 -2.61 4.54
CA ASP A 108 -19.93 -1.57 5.25
C ASP A 108 -19.00 -0.76 4.34
N TYR A 109 -18.63 -1.25 3.15
CA TYR A 109 -17.73 -0.56 2.22
C TYR A 109 -18.21 0.84 1.81
N ASN A 110 -19.51 1.05 1.73
CA ASN A 110 -20.10 2.29 1.25
C ASN A 110 -20.61 3.22 2.36
N SER A 111 -20.48 2.84 3.64
CA SER A 111 -21.11 3.60 4.73
C SER A 111 -20.26 3.72 6.00
N TRP A 112 -19.16 2.96 6.13
CA TRP A 112 -18.35 2.90 7.35
C TRP A 112 -17.93 4.28 7.89
N PHE A 113 -17.66 5.23 6.99
CA PHE A 113 -17.18 6.58 7.32
C PHE A 113 -18.22 7.45 8.06
N ALA A 114 -19.48 7.02 8.08
CA ALA A 114 -20.60 7.68 8.78
C ALA A 114 -21.28 6.78 9.82
N ASP A 115 -20.94 5.48 9.89
CA ASP A 115 -21.56 4.51 10.79
C ASP A 115 -20.81 4.44 12.13
N GLU A 116 -21.38 5.07 13.16
CA GLU A 116 -20.81 5.08 14.51
C GLU A 116 -20.61 3.68 15.09
N SER A 117 -21.41 2.69 14.68
CA SER A 117 -21.24 1.30 15.14
C SER A 117 -19.93 0.67 14.66
N ILE A 118 -19.38 1.11 13.52
CA ILE A 118 -18.05 0.73 13.05
C ILE A 118 -16.96 1.28 13.97
N TYR A 119 -17.08 2.53 14.40
CA TYR A 119 -16.14 3.10 15.35
C TYR A 119 -16.14 2.33 16.67
N GLN A 120 -17.33 2.01 17.20
CA GLN A 120 -17.46 1.23 18.43
C GLN A 120 -16.87 -0.19 18.27
N MET A 121 -17.09 -0.84 17.13
CA MET A 121 -16.46 -2.12 16.80
C MET A 121 -14.92 -2.02 16.85
N VAL A 122 -14.34 -0.99 16.26
CA VAL A 122 -12.89 -0.78 16.26
C VAL A 122 -12.35 -0.61 17.67
N LEU A 123 -13.04 0.16 18.53
CA LEU A 123 -12.64 0.33 19.93
C LEU A 123 -12.68 -1.01 20.68
N ALA A 124 -13.73 -1.81 20.48
CA ALA A 124 -13.89 -3.11 21.10
C ALA A 124 -12.80 -4.11 20.64
N GLU A 125 -12.52 -4.20 19.34
CA GLU A 125 -11.46 -5.06 18.81
C GLU A 125 -10.08 -4.60 19.32
N TYR A 126 -9.81 -3.29 19.34
CA TYR A 126 -8.56 -2.75 19.87
C TYR A 126 -8.34 -3.14 21.34
N ALA A 127 -9.39 -3.02 22.17
CA ALA A 127 -9.32 -3.38 23.58
C ALA A 127 -9.10 -4.89 23.80
N LYS A 128 -9.67 -5.72 22.93
CA LYS A 128 -9.55 -7.17 22.98
C LYS A 128 -8.15 -7.67 22.62
N GLY A 129 -7.50 -7.07 21.62
CA GLY A 129 -6.22 -7.54 21.07
C GLY A 129 -6.31 -8.90 20.37
N THR A 130 -5.16 -9.52 20.14
CA THR A 130 -5.04 -10.83 19.50
C THR A 130 -4.06 -11.75 20.26
N ALA A 131 -4.01 -13.03 19.92
CA ALA A 131 -3.04 -13.97 20.50
C ALA A 131 -1.57 -13.62 20.17
N SER A 132 -1.32 -12.85 19.10
CA SER A 132 0.01 -12.33 18.76
C SER A 132 0.32 -10.97 19.42
N GLY A 133 -0.59 -10.45 20.24
CA GLY A 133 -0.46 -9.18 20.95
C GLY A 133 -1.48 -8.12 20.51
N ALA A 134 -1.20 -6.87 20.87
CA ALA A 134 -2.08 -5.76 20.50
C ALA A 134 -2.12 -5.52 19.00
N TYR A 135 -3.27 -5.05 18.50
CA TYR A 135 -3.39 -4.56 17.14
C TYR A 135 -2.37 -3.43 16.87
N LYS A 136 -1.84 -3.39 15.65
CA LYS A 136 -0.82 -2.44 15.23
C LYS A 136 -1.34 -1.43 14.23
N GLY A 137 -2.57 -1.62 13.74
CA GLY A 137 -3.16 -0.71 12.78
C GLY A 137 -4.64 -0.92 12.57
N ILE A 138 -5.20 -0.07 11.71
CA ILE A 138 -6.59 -0.04 11.29
C ILE A 138 -6.64 -0.06 9.75
N GLY A 139 -7.60 -0.75 9.15
CA GLY A 139 -7.77 -0.86 7.71
C GLY A 139 -7.41 -2.27 7.24
N GLU A 140 -7.44 -2.54 5.96
CA GLU A 140 -7.70 -1.64 4.86
C GLU A 140 -9.14 -1.10 4.89
N PHE A 141 -9.31 0.16 4.50
CA PHE A 141 -10.61 0.71 4.18
C PHE A 141 -10.59 1.44 2.84
N HIS A 142 -11.76 1.56 2.23
CA HIS A 142 -11.96 2.21 0.93
C HIS A 142 -12.75 3.51 1.10
N LEU A 143 -12.39 4.52 0.32
CA LEU A 143 -13.22 5.68 0.06
C LEU A 143 -13.29 5.85 -1.45
N TYR A 144 -14.45 5.50 -2.02
CA TYR A 144 -14.71 5.62 -3.47
C TYR A 144 -15.07 7.05 -3.88
N ASP A 145 -15.46 7.88 -2.92
CA ASP A 145 -15.61 9.32 -3.02
C ASP A 145 -14.72 9.97 -1.96
N SER A 146 -13.78 10.80 -2.38
CA SER A 146 -12.84 11.49 -1.50
C SER A 146 -13.52 12.34 -0.44
N ALA A 147 -14.72 12.90 -0.73
CA ALA A 147 -15.48 13.71 0.22
C ALA A 147 -15.80 12.94 1.51
N ASN A 148 -15.93 11.61 1.43
CA ASN A 148 -16.20 10.74 2.57
C ASN A 148 -15.03 10.66 3.59
N ALA A 149 -13.84 11.13 3.22
CA ALA A 149 -12.74 11.34 4.17
C ALA A 149 -13.10 12.36 5.26
N ASN A 150 -14.09 13.22 5.01
CA ASN A 150 -14.65 14.15 5.97
C ASN A 150 -15.80 13.58 6.81
N GLY A 151 -16.15 12.32 6.64
CA GLY A 151 -17.13 11.63 7.48
C GLY A 151 -16.73 11.62 8.95
N GLU A 152 -17.70 11.71 9.85
CA GLU A 152 -17.41 11.85 11.28
C GLU A 152 -16.65 10.64 11.84
N VAL A 153 -16.97 9.43 11.35
CA VAL A 153 -16.27 8.21 11.76
C VAL A 153 -14.87 8.17 11.17
N ALA A 154 -14.67 8.60 9.91
CA ALA A 154 -13.34 8.69 9.31
C ALA A 154 -12.42 9.62 10.12
N LYS A 155 -12.91 10.80 10.51
CA LYS A 155 -12.18 11.74 11.38
C LYS A 155 -11.83 11.14 12.73
N LYS A 156 -12.80 10.49 13.40
CA LYS A 156 -12.60 9.83 14.69
C LYS A 156 -11.53 8.73 14.58
N LEU A 157 -11.59 7.89 13.56
CA LEU A 157 -10.63 6.81 13.36
C LEU A 157 -9.23 7.31 13.08
N MET A 158 -9.07 8.36 12.27
CA MET A 158 -7.75 8.95 12.02
C MET A 158 -7.12 9.52 13.30
N ARG A 159 -7.90 10.24 14.11
CA ARG A 159 -7.44 10.76 15.42
C ARG A 159 -7.11 9.62 16.38
N PHE A 160 -7.98 8.63 16.48
CA PHE A 160 -7.74 7.44 17.31
C PHE A 160 -6.45 6.71 16.91
N ALA A 161 -6.23 6.52 15.61
CA ALA A 161 -5.01 5.89 15.10
C ALA A 161 -3.77 6.71 15.48
N GLN A 162 -3.82 8.03 15.34
CA GLN A 162 -2.73 8.92 15.74
C GLN A 162 -2.44 8.82 17.24
N ASP A 163 -3.48 8.91 18.07
CA ASP A 163 -3.36 8.92 19.55
C ASP A 163 -2.84 7.58 20.09
N LYS A 164 -3.23 6.48 19.46
CA LYS A 164 -2.78 5.12 19.79
C LYS A 164 -1.52 4.68 19.03
N GLN A 165 -0.97 5.56 18.20
CA GLN A 165 0.20 5.29 17.33
C GLN A 165 0.02 4.07 16.43
N LEU A 166 -1.23 3.80 16.00
CA LEU A 166 -1.57 2.77 15.05
C LEU A 166 -1.25 3.22 13.63
N ALA A 167 -0.84 2.28 12.78
CA ALA A 167 -0.79 2.54 11.35
C ALA A 167 -2.20 2.49 10.75
N VAL A 168 -2.41 3.20 9.65
CA VAL A 168 -3.67 3.19 8.90
C VAL A 168 -3.39 2.69 7.50
N LEU A 169 -4.10 1.67 7.03
CA LEU A 169 -4.01 1.18 5.66
C LEU A 169 -5.27 1.66 4.91
N ALA A 170 -5.07 2.53 3.90
CA ALA A 170 -6.14 3.21 3.21
C ALA A 170 -6.08 3.00 1.69
N HIS A 171 -7.14 2.42 1.11
CA HIS A 171 -7.36 2.29 -0.32
C HIS A 171 -8.19 3.49 -0.82
N VAL A 172 -7.52 4.54 -1.17
CA VAL A 172 -8.14 5.83 -1.48
C VAL A 172 -7.32 6.58 -2.56
N ASP A 173 -7.91 7.56 -3.19
CA ASP A 173 -7.20 8.46 -4.10
C ASP A 173 -6.33 9.50 -3.35
N ASP A 174 -5.60 10.29 -4.10
CA ASP A 174 -4.67 11.30 -3.57
C ASP A 174 -5.37 12.47 -2.87
N VAL A 175 -6.62 12.76 -3.23
CA VAL A 175 -7.43 13.81 -2.60
C VAL A 175 -7.85 13.36 -1.20
N ALA A 176 -8.33 12.13 -1.08
CA ALA A 176 -8.69 11.55 0.21
C ALA A 176 -7.46 11.39 1.13
N ILE A 177 -6.27 11.04 0.60
CA ILE A 177 -5.02 11.04 1.39
C ILE A 177 -4.79 12.40 2.05
N ASP A 178 -4.90 13.48 1.26
CA ASP A 178 -4.67 14.84 1.76
C ASP A 178 -5.69 15.21 2.86
N MET A 179 -6.96 14.85 2.67
CA MET A 179 -8.02 15.10 3.65
C MET A 179 -7.83 14.28 4.95
N LEU A 180 -7.56 12.98 4.83
CA LEU A 180 -7.33 12.09 5.97
C LEU A 180 -6.14 12.58 6.81
N MET A 181 -5.03 12.89 6.17
CA MET A 181 -3.84 13.41 6.84
C MET A 181 -4.05 14.80 7.45
N ALA A 182 -4.94 15.63 6.87
CA ALA A 182 -5.30 16.91 7.47
C ALA A 182 -6.04 16.74 8.81
N HIS A 183 -6.82 15.67 9.00
CA HIS A 183 -7.51 15.37 10.26
C HIS A 183 -6.57 14.84 11.35
N ALA A 184 -5.44 14.22 10.98
CA ALA A 184 -4.47 13.63 11.88
C ALA A 184 -3.05 13.69 11.27
N PRO A 185 -2.39 14.87 11.28
CA PRO A 185 -1.13 15.07 10.55
C PRO A 185 0.05 14.22 11.03
N LYS A 186 -0.05 13.63 12.21
CA LYS A 186 0.96 12.75 12.80
C LYS A 186 0.56 11.27 12.71
N ALA A 187 -0.51 10.93 12.01
CA ALA A 187 -0.88 9.54 11.76
C ALA A 187 0.14 8.86 10.83
N LYS A 188 0.39 7.59 11.06
CA LYS A 188 1.17 6.72 10.18
C LYS A 188 0.22 6.14 9.15
N LEU A 189 0.17 6.67 7.93
CA LEU A 189 -0.74 6.19 6.90
C LEU A 189 0.01 5.43 5.81
N ILE A 190 -0.47 4.24 5.48
CA ILE A 190 -0.02 3.42 4.36
C ILE A 190 -1.04 3.63 3.23
N TRP A 191 -0.60 4.26 2.15
CA TRP A 191 -1.41 4.46 0.97
C TRP A 191 -1.40 3.19 0.12
N ALA A 192 -2.44 2.38 0.27
CA ALA A 192 -2.61 1.16 -0.51
C ALA A 192 -2.68 1.49 -2.01
N HIS A 193 -1.97 0.69 -2.83
CA HIS A 193 -1.91 0.87 -4.28
C HIS A 193 -1.51 2.31 -4.66
N THR A 194 -0.48 2.83 -4.04
CA THR A 194 -0.03 4.24 -4.14
C THR A 194 -0.19 4.82 -5.55
N GLY A 195 -0.88 5.97 -5.63
CA GLY A 195 -1.22 6.60 -6.92
C GLY A 195 -2.45 6.01 -7.62
N ILE A 196 -3.22 5.12 -6.96
CA ILE A 196 -4.50 4.66 -7.50
C ILE A 196 -5.43 5.86 -7.74
N GLY A 197 -6.27 5.77 -8.76
CA GLY A 197 -7.11 6.90 -9.20
C GLY A 197 -6.44 7.84 -10.20
N GLY A 198 -5.20 7.53 -10.63
CA GLY A 198 -4.51 8.30 -11.69
C GLY A 198 -3.68 9.47 -11.16
N ALA A 199 -3.28 9.47 -9.89
CA ALA A 199 -2.38 10.47 -9.37
C ALA A 199 -1.03 10.45 -10.12
N SER A 200 -0.57 11.62 -10.56
CA SER A 200 0.73 11.74 -11.21
C SER A 200 1.89 11.47 -10.24
N ALA A 201 3.03 11.02 -10.76
CA ALA A 201 4.24 10.81 -9.95
C ALA A 201 4.63 12.09 -9.19
N GLN A 202 4.46 13.27 -9.79
CA GLN A 202 4.72 14.55 -9.13
C GLN A 202 3.76 14.78 -7.95
N ARG A 203 2.47 14.45 -8.09
CA ARG A 203 1.50 14.57 -6.99
C ARG A 203 1.84 13.62 -5.85
N VAL A 204 2.23 12.39 -6.17
CA VAL A 204 2.69 11.41 -5.18
C VAL A 204 3.91 11.94 -4.41
N ARG A 205 4.94 12.44 -5.11
CA ARG A 205 6.13 13.06 -4.48
C ARG A 205 5.75 14.21 -3.55
N ASN A 206 4.83 15.08 -3.98
CA ASN A 206 4.38 16.20 -3.18
C ASN A 206 3.71 15.77 -1.87
N LEU A 207 2.89 14.70 -1.92
CA LEU A 207 2.23 14.14 -0.74
C LEU A 207 3.24 13.53 0.24
N PHE A 208 4.22 12.76 -0.26
CA PHE A 208 5.29 12.22 0.60
C PHE A 208 6.15 13.30 1.22
N THR A 209 6.40 14.40 0.49
CA THR A 209 7.11 15.56 1.04
C THR A 209 6.28 16.28 2.12
N LYS A 210 4.98 16.43 1.88
CA LYS A 210 4.06 17.11 2.80
C LYS A 210 3.83 16.32 4.10
N TYR A 211 3.78 15.00 3.99
CA TYR A 211 3.45 14.09 5.09
C TYR A 211 4.55 13.05 5.35
N PRO A 212 5.53 13.36 6.21
CA PRO A 212 6.69 12.49 6.43
C PRO A 212 6.38 11.08 6.98
N LEU A 213 5.19 10.88 7.54
CA LEU A 213 4.72 9.58 8.04
C LEU A 213 3.79 8.85 7.07
N LEU A 214 3.60 9.39 5.85
CA LEU A 214 2.92 8.70 4.77
C LEU A 214 3.86 7.65 4.18
N MET A 215 3.38 6.44 4.02
CA MET A 215 4.09 5.31 3.43
C MET A 215 3.36 4.84 2.17
N GLY A 216 4.10 4.35 1.17
CA GLY A 216 3.53 3.78 -0.04
C GLY A 216 3.46 2.25 0.04
N GLU A 217 2.45 1.68 -0.63
CA GLU A 217 2.29 0.27 -0.85
C GLU A 217 1.87 0.06 -2.32
N LEU A 218 2.50 -0.89 -3.03
CA LEU A 218 2.43 -1.00 -4.49
C LEU A 218 1.74 -2.27 -4.99
N SER A 219 1.07 -3.04 -4.13
CA SER A 219 0.31 -4.18 -4.59
C SER A 219 -0.80 -3.75 -5.57
N TYR A 220 -1.26 -4.68 -6.41
CA TYR A 220 -2.34 -4.44 -7.36
C TYR A 220 -2.14 -3.20 -8.25
N ARG A 221 -0.89 -2.96 -8.68
CA ARG A 221 -0.53 -1.87 -9.60
C ARG A 221 -0.04 -2.46 -10.93
N PRO A 222 -0.96 -2.91 -11.83
CA PRO A 222 -0.58 -3.35 -13.16
C PRO A 222 0.13 -2.21 -13.91
N GLY A 223 1.18 -2.53 -14.62
CA GLY A 223 1.99 -1.54 -15.35
C GLY A 223 3.18 -0.97 -14.57
N LEU A 224 3.36 -1.30 -13.28
CA LEU A 224 4.61 -1.00 -12.58
C LEU A 224 5.76 -1.92 -12.98
N THR A 225 5.44 -3.10 -13.49
CA THR A 225 6.45 -4.06 -13.94
C THR A 225 6.35 -4.25 -15.45
N CYS A 226 7.51 -4.22 -16.12
CA CYS A 226 7.70 -4.52 -17.52
C CYS A 226 8.19 -5.97 -17.70
N ASP A 227 8.44 -6.35 -18.94
CA ASP A 227 8.98 -7.67 -19.31
C ASP A 227 10.23 -8.00 -18.49
N GLY A 228 10.32 -9.25 -18.02
CA GLY A 228 11.42 -9.68 -17.16
C GLY A 228 11.25 -9.33 -15.68
N GLY A 229 10.08 -8.82 -15.25
CA GLY A 229 9.77 -8.52 -13.85
C GLY A 229 10.50 -7.29 -13.28
N GLN A 230 11.02 -6.42 -14.14
CA GLN A 230 11.66 -5.17 -13.74
C GLN A 230 10.62 -4.05 -13.61
N LEU A 231 10.92 -3.03 -12.78
CA LEU A 231 10.09 -1.82 -12.75
C LEU A 231 10.17 -1.10 -14.09
N CYS A 232 9.02 -0.69 -14.62
CA CYS A 232 8.95 0.11 -15.83
C CYS A 232 9.58 1.49 -15.59
N PRO A 233 10.28 2.07 -16.59
CA PRO A 233 10.63 3.49 -16.52
C PRO A 233 9.35 4.35 -16.47
N GLU A 234 9.41 5.47 -15.76
CA GLU A 234 8.32 6.46 -15.68
C GLU A 234 8.05 7.13 -17.04
#